data_7ae2eede4f87503480ef98536c1ad955
#
_entry.id   7ae2eede4f87503480ef98536c1ad955
#
_cell.length_a   1.000
_cell.length_b   1.000
_cell.length_c   1.000
_cell.angle_alpha   90.00
_cell.angle_beta   90.00
_cell.angle_gamma   90.00
#
_symmetry.space_group_name_H-M   'P 1'
#
loop_
_entity.id
_entity.type
_entity.pdbx_description
1 polymer ?
#
loop_
_entity_poly.entity_id
_entity_poly.type
_entity_poly.pdbx_seq_one_letter_code
_entity_poly.pdbx_strand_id
1 'polypeptide(L)'
;KVVVIGGDNYRIGLGGGSVSSVDTGRYSSGIELNAVQRANAEMQKRANNVVRALCEEEVNPVVSIHDHGSAGHVNCLSELVEECGGLIDMSKLPIGDKTLSAKEIIANESQERMGLLIKEEAIEHVRKIAERERAPMYVVGETTGDHRFAFQQADGVRPFDLAVEQMFGSSPKTYMVDKTVERHYEMPKYELSKLHEYLTNVLQLEAVACKDWLTNKVDRSVTGKVARQQCQGELQLPLSDCGVVALDYRGEKGIATSIGHAPQAALADPAAGSILSVSEALTNLVWAPMAEGMDSISLSANWMWPCRSQEGEDARLYTAVKALSDFCCALQINVPTGKDSLSMTQKYPNGEKVISPGTVIVSAGGELSDVKKVVSPVLDNNEKTPLYHIDFSFDEQ
;
A
#
# COMPACT_ATOMS: atom_id res chain seq x y z
N LYS A 1 -10.64 -25.62 8.39
CA LYS A 1 -10.49 -24.97 9.72
C LYS A 1 -9.97 -23.55 9.53
N VAL A 2 -10.41 -22.65 10.41
CA VAL A 2 -9.94 -21.27 10.50
C VAL A 2 -8.75 -21.20 11.45
N VAL A 3 -7.65 -20.65 10.98
CA VAL A 3 -6.36 -20.63 11.69
C VAL A 3 -5.87 -19.18 11.79
N VAL A 4 -5.29 -18.82 12.92
CA VAL A 4 -4.56 -17.56 13.12
C VAL A 4 -3.09 -17.89 13.40
N ILE A 5 -2.19 -17.21 12.70
CA ILE A 5 -0.74 -17.28 12.93
C ILE A 5 -0.25 -15.90 13.36
N GLY A 6 0.54 -15.85 14.44
CA GLY A 6 1.17 -14.62 14.92
C GLY A 6 0.87 -14.27 16.36
N GLY A 7 1.04 -13.00 16.70
CA GLY A 7 1.10 -12.53 18.08
C GLY A 7 -0.24 -12.34 18.78
N ASP A 8 -0.17 -11.99 20.06
CA ASP A 8 -1.31 -11.79 20.94
C ASP A 8 -1.91 -10.38 20.81
N ASN A 9 -3.18 -10.24 21.20
CA ASN A 9 -3.84 -8.94 21.33
C ASN A 9 -3.49 -8.25 22.64
N TYR A 10 -3.24 -6.96 22.56
CA TYR A 10 -3.06 -6.06 23.70
C TYR A 10 -3.98 -4.83 23.56
N ARG A 11 -3.90 -3.87 24.49
CA ARG A 11 -4.71 -2.63 24.43
C ARG A 11 -4.32 -1.68 23.29
N ILE A 12 -3.17 -1.85 22.69
CA ILE A 12 -2.81 -1.19 21.40
C ILE A 12 -3.64 -1.83 20.29
N GLY A 13 -4.15 -1.03 19.37
CA GLY A 13 -4.98 -1.50 18.26
C GLY A 13 -6.50 -1.35 18.49
N LEU A 14 -6.92 -0.79 19.61
CA LEU A 14 -8.34 -0.64 19.94
C LEU A 14 -9.06 0.43 19.10
N GLY A 15 -8.34 1.41 18.58
CA GLY A 15 -8.89 2.44 17.67
C GLY A 15 -9.12 1.91 16.25
N GLY A 16 -8.14 1.15 15.77
CA GLY A 16 -8.16 0.50 14.46
C GLY A 16 -8.63 1.38 13.32
N GLY A 17 -9.38 0.79 12.40
CA GLY A 17 -9.94 1.47 11.24
C GLY A 17 -10.88 2.63 11.55
N SER A 18 -11.51 2.64 12.73
CA SER A 18 -12.34 3.77 13.17
C SER A 18 -11.54 5.06 13.38
N VAL A 19 -10.25 4.94 13.68
CA VAL A 19 -9.33 6.06 13.86
C VAL A 19 -8.57 6.35 12.54
N SER A 20 -8.05 5.33 11.89
CA SER A 20 -7.24 5.48 10.68
C SER A 20 -8.04 5.94 9.45
N SER A 21 -9.36 5.78 9.45
CA SER A 21 -10.25 6.15 8.35
C SER A 21 -10.90 7.53 8.49
N VAL A 22 -10.51 8.31 9.48
CA VAL A 22 -11.02 9.67 9.69
C VAL A 22 -9.89 10.70 9.66
N ASP A 23 -10.26 11.98 9.60
CA ASP A 23 -9.28 13.08 9.63
C ASP A 23 -8.38 12.98 10.87
N THR A 24 -7.08 13.07 10.69
CA THR A 24 -6.11 13.11 11.79
C THR A 24 -6.37 14.34 12.68
N GLY A 25 -6.29 14.15 13.98
CA GLY A 25 -6.62 15.21 14.98
C GLY A 25 -8.10 15.19 15.38
N ARG A 26 -8.90 14.22 14.91
CA ARG A 26 -10.29 14.04 15.37
C ARG A 26 -10.39 13.45 16.76
N TYR A 27 -9.46 12.57 17.12
CA TYR A 27 -9.35 11.92 18.41
C TYR A 27 -8.17 12.49 19.20
N SER A 28 -8.07 12.15 20.48
CA SER A 28 -6.89 12.50 21.27
C SER A 28 -5.65 11.78 20.74
N SER A 29 -4.48 12.41 20.85
CA SER A 29 -3.21 11.85 20.41
C SER A 29 -2.92 10.46 20.99
N GLY A 30 -3.36 10.18 22.22
CA GLY A 30 -3.20 8.86 22.83
C GLY A 30 -4.00 7.76 22.11
N ILE A 31 -5.19 8.08 21.60
CA ILE A 31 -6.01 7.14 20.81
C ILE A 31 -5.40 6.97 19.41
N GLU A 32 -4.99 8.05 18.77
CA GLU A 32 -4.42 8.01 17.43
C GLU A 32 -3.09 7.26 17.37
N LEU A 33 -2.20 7.50 18.33
CA LEU A 33 -0.91 6.80 18.42
C LEU A 33 -1.03 5.31 18.74
N ASN A 34 -2.10 4.91 19.42
CA ASN A 34 -2.38 3.52 19.80
C ASN A 34 -3.46 2.86 18.93
N ALA A 35 -3.79 3.42 17.79
CA ALA A 35 -4.86 2.91 16.93
C ALA A 35 -4.56 1.50 16.39
N VAL A 36 -3.30 1.20 16.09
CA VAL A 36 -2.86 -0.05 15.45
C VAL A 36 -1.69 -0.65 16.22
N GLN A 37 -1.73 -1.96 16.47
CA GLN A 37 -0.59 -2.74 16.99
C GLN A 37 0.21 -3.32 15.82
N ARG A 38 1.46 -2.87 15.65
CA ARG A 38 2.37 -3.35 14.59
C ARG A 38 3.86 -3.25 14.92
N ALA A 39 4.20 -3.11 16.19
CA ALA A 39 5.57 -2.80 16.60
C ALA A 39 6.48 -4.03 16.75
N ASN A 40 5.93 -5.26 16.74
CA ASN A 40 6.70 -6.48 16.93
C ASN A 40 7.22 -7.03 15.60
N ALA A 41 8.33 -6.47 15.11
CA ALA A 41 8.96 -6.87 13.84
C ALA A 41 9.40 -8.35 13.82
N GLU A 42 9.80 -8.92 14.98
CA GLU A 42 10.15 -10.33 15.08
C GLU A 42 8.94 -11.22 14.83
N MET A 43 7.80 -10.92 15.43
CA MET A 43 6.57 -11.69 15.21
C MET A 43 6.08 -11.59 13.76
N GLN A 44 6.13 -10.39 13.18
CA GLN A 44 5.81 -10.20 11.76
C GLN A 44 6.70 -11.06 10.86
N LYS A 45 8.02 -11.10 11.13
CA LYS A 45 8.94 -11.93 10.36
C LYS A 45 8.67 -13.42 10.51
N ARG A 46 8.36 -13.89 11.71
CA ARG A 46 8.01 -15.30 11.99
C ARG A 46 6.73 -15.69 11.23
N ALA A 47 5.68 -14.89 11.31
CA ALA A 47 4.43 -15.12 10.58
C ALA A 47 4.66 -15.11 9.05
N ASN A 48 5.42 -14.14 8.54
CA ASN A 48 5.80 -14.08 7.13
C ASN A 48 6.56 -15.34 6.67
N ASN A 49 7.49 -15.85 7.48
CA ASN A 49 8.24 -17.07 7.14
C ASN A 49 7.32 -18.29 6.99
N VAL A 50 6.29 -18.41 7.84
CA VAL A 50 5.30 -19.50 7.72
C VAL A 50 4.54 -19.37 6.42
N VAL A 51 3.97 -18.19 6.14
CA VAL A 51 3.22 -17.94 4.89
C VAL A 51 4.10 -18.24 3.67
N ARG A 52 5.32 -17.73 3.67
CA ARG A 52 6.27 -17.96 2.59
C ARG A 52 6.58 -19.44 2.40
N ALA A 53 6.83 -20.18 3.47
CA ALA A 53 7.12 -21.61 3.39
C ALA A 53 5.95 -22.39 2.76
N LEU A 54 4.70 -22.04 3.13
CA LEU A 54 3.50 -22.66 2.57
C LEU A 54 3.31 -22.32 1.08
N CYS A 55 3.64 -21.08 0.68
CA CYS A 55 3.54 -20.65 -0.72
C CYS A 55 4.64 -21.25 -1.62
N GLU A 56 5.78 -21.63 -1.04
CA GLU A 56 6.91 -22.21 -1.77
C GLU A 56 6.79 -23.76 -1.91
N GLU A 57 5.76 -24.39 -1.34
CA GLU A 57 5.50 -25.82 -1.48
C GLU A 57 4.91 -26.15 -2.85
N GLU A 58 5.20 -27.37 -3.36
CA GLU A 58 4.65 -27.88 -4.60
C GLU A 58 3.10 -27.94 -4.57
N VAL A 59 2.55 -28.29 -3.41
CA VAL A 59 1.11 -28.27 -3.14
C VAL A 59 0.80 -27.33 -2.00
N ASN A 60 0.29 -26.15 -2.29
CA ASN A 60 -0.05 -25.17 -1.28
C ASN A 60 -1.28 -25.64 -0.47
N PRO A 61 -1.18 -25.84 0.86
CA PRO A 61 -2.29 -26.29 1.70
C PRO A 61 -3.28 -25.16 2.06
N VAL A 62 -2.97 -23.91 1.73
CA VAL A 62 -3.80 -22.75 2.06
C VAL A 62 -4.95 -22.63 1.05
N VAL A 63 -6.18 -22.62 1.56
CA VAL A 63 -7.40 -22.43 0.75
C VAL A 63 -7.65 -20.93 0.55
N SER A 64 -7.51 -20.13 1.62
CA SER A 64 -7.64 -18.68 1.61
C SER A 64 -6.76 -18.07 2.69
N ILE A 65 -6.34 -16.82 2.51
CA ILE A 65 -5.50 -16.07 3.43
C ILE A 65 -5.91 -14.60 3.44
N HIS A 66 -5.98 -14.02 4.64
CA HIS A 66 -6.20 -12.60 4.84
C HIS A 66 -5.30 -12.02 5.94
N ASP A 67 -4.96 -10.75 5.82
CA ASP A 67 -4.25 -10.01 6.85
C ASP A 67 -5.18 -9.57 7.98
N HIS A 68 -4.62 -9.31 9.16
CA HIS A 68 -5.33 -8.69 10.27
C HIS A 68 -5.16 -7.16 10.18
N GLY A 69 -5.79 -6.55 9.20
CA GLY A 69 -5.83 -5.11 9.04
C GLY A 69 -6.94 -4.45 9.86
N SER A 70 -7.62 -3.50 9.27
CA SER A 70 -8.71 -2.74 9.88
C SER A 70 -9.77 -3.66 10.48
N ALA A 71 -10.27 -3.32 11.67
CA ALA A 71 -11.23 -4.10 12.45
C ALA A 71 -10.76 -5.51 12.90
N GLY A 72 -9.49 -5.83 12.74
CA GLY A 72 -8.85 -7.01 13.35
C GLY A 72 -9.49 -8.36 13.00
N HIS A 73 -9.80 -9.15 14.02
CA HIS A 73 -10.35 -10.50 13.83
C HIS A 73 -11.69 -10.51 13.09
N VAL A 74 -12.56 -9.53 13.33
CA VAL A 74 -13.89 -9.55 12.69
C VAL A 74 -13.79 -9.41 11.19
N ASN A 75 -12.93 -8.54 10.68
CA ASN A 75 -12.76 -8.37 9.26
C ASN A 75 -12.01 -9.56 8.64
N CYS A 76 -10.79 -9.81 9.12
CA CYS A 76 -9.94 -10.88 8.59
C CYS A 76 -10.64 -12.25 8.54
N LEU A 77 -11.25 -12.67 9.67
CA LEU A 77 -11.81 -14.02 9.76
C LEU A 77 -13.16 -14.16 9.06
N SER A 78 -13.92 -13.06 8.92
CA SER A 78 -15.16 -13.09 8.14
C SER A 78 -14.88 -13.17 6.64
N GLU A 79 -13.87 -12.42 6.13
CA GLU A 79 -13.45 -12.49 4.73
C GLU A 79 -13.00 -13.89 4.33
N LEU A 80 -12.30 -14.63 5.22
CA LEU A 80 -11.91 -16.02 4.97
C LEU A 80 -13.08 -16.98 4.72
N VAL A 81 -14.26 -16.69 5.29
CA VAL A 81 -15.43 -17.56 5.27
C VAL A 81 -16.65 -16.92 4.60
N GLU A 82 -16.44 -15.87 3.82
CA GLU A 82 -17.49 -15.07 3.15
C GLU A 82 -18.46 -15.95 2.34
N GLU A 83 -17.95 -16.96 1.66
CA GLU A 83 -18.77 -17.82 0.81
C GLU A 83 -19.60 -18.86 1.57
N CYS A 84 -19.27 -19.17 2.83
CA CYS A 84 -19.87 -20.30 3.52
C CYS A 84 -20.31 -20.03 4.97
N GLY A 85 -19.84 -18.96 5.58
CA GLY A 85 -20.00 -18.72 7.00
C GLY A 85 -19.01 -19.48 7.89
N GLY A 86 -18.90 -19.08 9.16
CA GLY A 86 -17.95 -19.66 10.09
C GLY A 86 -18.26 -19.36 11.56
N LEU A 87 -17.77 -20.24 12.41
CA LEU A 87 -17.87 -20.11 13.87
C LEU A 87 -16.47 -20.03 14.47
N ILE A 88 -16.21 -18.94 15.19
CA ILE A 88 -14.95 -18.68 15.89
C ILE A 88 -15.13 -18.90 17.38
N ASP A 89 -14.31 -19.76 17.95
CA ASP A 89 -14.21 -20.01 19.38
C ASP A 89 -13.26 -18.97 20.01
N MET A 90 -13.83 -18.01 20.72
CA MET A 90 -13.08 -16.92 21.33
C MET A 90 -12.08 -17.39 22.40
N SER A 91 -12.30 -18.55 23.00
CA SER A 91 -11.38 -19.12 24.00
C SER A 91 -10.04 -19.56 23.39
N LYS A 92 -10.00 -19.73 22.06
CA LYS A 92 -8.81 -20.12 21.30
C LYS A 92 -8.08 -18.96 20.65
N LEU A 93 -8.61 -17.73 20.75
CA LEU A 93 -7.94 -16.55 20.23
C LEU A 93 -6.72 -16.18 21.07
N PRO A 94 -5.63 -15.70 20.45
CA PRO A 94 -4.45 -15.25 21.19
C PRO A 94 -4.72 -13.92 21.90
N ILE A 95 -4.75 -13.94 23.21
CA ILE A 95 -5.07 -12.79 24.07
C ILE A 95 -3.92 -12.55 25.05
N GLY A 96 -3.17 -11.47 24.86
CA GLY A 96 -2.08 -11.06 25.74
C GLY A 96 -2.55 -10.26 26.95
N ASP A 97 -3.58 -9.41 26.80
CA ASP A 97 -4.23 -8.69 27.90
C ASP A 97 -5.60 -9.28 28.21
N LYS A 98 -5.67 -10.04 29.29
CA LYS A 98 -6.91 -10.71 29.75
C LYS A 98 -8.00 -9.76 30.27
N THR A 99 -7.73 -8.47 30.37
CA THR A 99 -8.71 -7.46 30.77
C THR A 99 -9.51 -6.90 29.59
N LEU A 100 -9.19 -7.32 28.35
CA LEU A 100 -9.92 -6.95 27.15
C LEU A 100 -11.34 -7.56 27.17
N SER A 101 -12.33 -6.74 26.86
CA SER A 101 -13.70 -7.19 26.61
C SER A 101 -13.81 -7.96 25.29
N ALA A 102 -14.89 -8.71 25.11
CA ALA A 102 -15.16 -9.42 23.86
C ALA A 102 -15.12 -8.50 22.65
N LYS A 103 -15.72 -7.31 22.75
CA LYS A 103 -15.70 -6.30 21.67
C LYS A 103 -14.28 -5.84 21.33
N GLU A 104 -13.46 -5.58 22.34
CA GLU A 104 -12.06 -5.16 22.14
C GLU A 104 -11.23 -6.28 21.51
N ILE A 105 -11.45 -7.54 21.88
CA ILE A 105 -10.75 -8.69 21.27
C ILE A 105 -11.13 -8.84 19.80
N ILE A 106 -12.41 -8.78 19.48
CA ILE A 106 -12.93 -9.00 18.12
C ILE A 106 -12.44 -7.94 17.16
N ALA A 107 -12.43 -6.66 17.57
CA ALA A 107 -12.15 -5.51 16.70
C ALA A 107 -10.72 -4.95 16.82
N ASN A 108 -9.86 -5.56 17.61
CA ASN A 108 -8.49 -5.09 17.83
C ASN A 108 -7.63 -5.25 16.57
N GLU A 109 -7.14 -4.14 16.04
CA GLU A 109 -6.25 -4.14 14.89
C GLU A 109 -4.81 -4.44 15.31
N SER A 110 -4.42 -5.71 15.20
CA SER A 110 -3.06 -6.18 15.45
C SER A 110 -2.51 -6.83 14.19
N GLN A 111 -1.66 -6.09 13.48
CA GLN A 111 -1.13 -6.44 12.15
C GLN A 111 0.03 -7.45 12.18
N GLU A 112 0.36 -7.98 13.33
CA GLU A 112 1.41 -8.98 13.54
C GLU A 112 0.88 -10.41 13.35
N ARG A 113 -0.18 -10.56 12.58
CA ARG A 113 -0.94 -11.82 12.42
C ARG A 113 -1.44 -11.99 10.99
N MET A 114 -1.68 -13.27 10.65
CA MET A 114 -2.36 -13.67 9.42
C MET A 114 -3.48 -14.66 9.75
N GLY A 115 -4.61 -14.52 9.07
CA GLY A 115 -5.69 -15.50 9.09
C GLY A 115 -5.61 -16.42 7.89
N LEU A 116 -5.82 -17.72 8.09
CA LEU A 116 -5.78 -18.72 7.03
C LEU A 116 -6.98 -19.66 7.12
N LEU A 117 -7.47 -20.07 5.97
CA LEU A 117 -8.38 -21.20 5.85
C LEU A 117 -7.59 -22.41 5.38
N ILE A 118 -7.55 -23.45 6.20
CA ILE A 118 -6.74 -24.65 5.98
C ILE A 118 -7.65 -25.89 6.03
N LYS A 119 -7.46 -26.83 5.11
CA LYS A 119 -8.12 -28.14 5.17
C LYS A 119 -7.68 -28.89 6.42
N GLU A 120 -8.61 -29.62 7.03
CA GLU A 120 -8.36 -30.30 8.31
C GLU A 120 -7.18 -31.28 8.25
N GLU A 121 -7.05 -32.01 7.17
CA GLU A 121 -5.94 -32.95 6.93
C GLU A 121 -4.55 -32.28 6.85
N ALA A 122 -4.50 -30.99 6.53
CA ALA A 122 -3.24 -30.24 6.42
C ALA A 122 -2.83 -29.52 7.71
N ILE A 123 -3.67 -29.48 8.75
CA ILE A 123 -3.43 -28.72 9.97
C ILE A 123 -2.10 -29.10 10.65
N GLU A 124 -1.82 -30.40 10.78
CA GLU A 124 -0.58 -30.86 11.43
C GLU A 124 0.68 -30.55 10.61
N HIS A 125 0.55 -30.52 9.31
CA HIS A 125 1.63 -30.11 8.44
C HIS A 125 1.95 -28.60 8.62
N VAL A 126 0.94 -27.74 8.58
CA VAL A 126 1.06 -26.31 8.83
C VAL A 126 1.61 -26.02 10.22
N ARG A 127 1.17 -26.80 11.23
CA ARG A 127 1.67 -26.69 12.61
C ARG A 127 3.19 -26.92 12.69
N LYS A 128 3.70 -27.97 12.03
CA LYS A 128 5.14 -28.26 12.00
C LYS A 128 5.95 -27.12 11.37
N ILE A 129 5.42 -26.47 10.34
CA ILE A 129 6.06 -25.31 9.71
C ILE A 129 6.02 -24.12 10.68
N ALA A 130 4.87 -23.84 11.32
CA ALA A 130 4.75 -22.76 12.29
C ALA A 130 5.71 -22.95 13.50
N GLU A 131 5.84 -24.16 14.00
CA GLU A 131 6.81 -24.51 15.05
C GLU A 131 8.25 -24.30 14.60
N ARG A 132 8.62 -24.75 13.41
CA ARG A 132 9.95 -24.53 12.82
C ARG A 132 10.29 -23.05 12.76
N GLU A 133 9.36 -22.22 12.32
CA GLU A 133 9.52 -20.76 12.22
C GLU A 133 9.29 -20.04 13.56
N ARG A 134 8.94 -20.78 14.61
CA ARG A 134 8.64 -20.24 15.96
C ARG A 134 7.48 -19.21 15.95
N ALA A 135 6.56 -19.35 15.01
CA ALA A 135 5.34 -18.55 14.95
C ALA A 135 4.21 -19.27 15.68
N PRO A 136 3.56 -18.63 16.66
CA PRO A 136 2.37 -19.21 17.29
C PRO A 136 1.28 -19.48 16.25
N MET A 137 0.61 -20.63 16.37
CA MET A 137 -0.49 -21.04 15.51
C MET A 137 -1.68 -21.48 16.34
N TYR A 138 -2.84 -20.95 16.02
CA TYR A 138 -4.09 -21.19 16.73
C TYR A 138 -5.17 -21.66 15.76
N VAL A 139 -5.77 -22.84 15.98
CA VAL A 139 -6.96 -23.27 15.25
C VAL A 139 -8.16 -22.70 16.01
N VAL A 140 -8.70 -21.60 15.51
CA VAL A 140 -9.66 -20.76 16.23
C VAL A 140 -11.11 -21.01 15.86
N GLY A 141 -11.38 -21.72 14.76
CA GLY A 141 -12.74 -21.96 14.31
C GLY A 141 -12.83 -22.89 13.12
N GLU A 142 -14.02 -22.91 12.55
CA GLU A 142 -14.33 -23.73 11.37
C GLU A 142 -15.40 -23.08 10.50
N THR A 143 -15.47 -23.51 9.25
CA THR A 143 -16.55 -23.17 8.32
C THR A 143 -17.82 -23.93 8.72
N THR A 144 -18.98 -23.28 8.59
CA THR A 144 -20.27 -23.85 9.03
C THR A 144 -21.18 -24.22 7.86
N GLY A 145 -21.07 -23.54 6.73
CA GLY A 145 -21.95 -23.72 5.57
C GLY A 145 -23.35 -23.12 5.72
N ASP A 146 -23.59 -22.39 6.81
CA ASP A 146 -24.90 -21.79 7.11
C ASP A 146 -24.99 -20.29 6.72
N HIS A 147 -23.95 -19.77 6.08
CA HIS A 147 -23.83 -18.34 5.69
C HIS A 147 -23.99 -17.36 6.84
N ARG A 148 -23.57 -17.78 8.05
CA ARG A 148 -23.48 -16.92 9.22
C ARG A 148 -22.05 -16.85 9.72
N PHE A 149 -21.65 -15.70 10.22
CA PHE A 149 -20.36 -15.53 10.86
C PHE A 149 -20.56 -15.14 12.32
N ALA A 150 -19.99 -15.92 13.24
CA ALA A 150 -20.17 -15.73 14.67
C ALA A 150 -18.88 -15.93 15.46
N PHE A 151 -18.76 -15.13 16.54
CA PHE A 151 -17.81 -15.36 17.62
C PHE A 151 -18.58 -15.93 18.82
N GLN A 152 -18.07 -17.02 19.40
CA GLN A 152 -18.69 -17.68 20.54
C GLN A 152 -17.73 -17.74 21.72
N GLN A 153 -18.19 -17.29 22.87
CA GLN A 153 -17.49 -17.42 24.16
C GLN A 153 -17.63 -18.84 24.74
N ALA A 154 -16.80 -19.16 25.74
CA ALA A 154 -16.83 -20.49 26.39
C ALA A 154 -18.15 -20.82 27.06
N ASP A 155 -18.92 -19.82 27.48
CA ASP A 155 -20.26 -19.96 28.06
C ASP A 155 -21.37 -20.09 27.01
N GLY A 156 -21.03 -20.10 25.73
CA GLY A 156 -21.96 -20.19 24.61
C GLY A 156 -22.56 -18.87 24.18
N VAL A 157 -22.26 -17.77 24.84
CA VAL A 157 -22.71 -16.43 24.43
C VAL A 157 -22.00 -16.04 23.11
N ARG A 158 -22.77 -15.47 22.21
CA ARG A 158 -22.29 -14.98 20.93
C ARG A 158 -22.32 -13.44 20.89
N PRO A 159 -21.23 -12.76 21.23
CA PRO A 159 -21.17 -11.29 21.21
C PRO A 159 -21.23 -10.70 19.79
N PHE A 160 -20.98 -11.53 18.77
CA PHE A 160 -21.12 -11.21 17.36
C PHE A 160 -21.72 -12.42 16.64
N ASP A 161 -22.82 -12.24 15.93
CA ASP A 161 -23.50 -13.27 15.13
C ASP A 161 -24.35 -12.61 14.05
N LEU A 162 -23.84 -12.54 12.82
CA LEU A 162 -24.49 -11.91 11.67
C LEU A 162 -24.54 -12.84 10.48
N ALA A 163 -25.54 -12.67 9.64
CA ALA A 163 -25.53 -13.29 8.31
C ALA A 163 -24.43 -12.64 7.45
N VAL A 164 -23.72 -13.44 6.68
CA VAL A 164 -22.63 -13.00 5.79
C VAL A 164 -23.14 -11.92 4.82
N GLU A 165 -24.34 -12.03 4.31
CA GLU A 165 -24.99 -11.03 3.45
C GLU A 165 -25.13 -9.66 4.13
N GLN A 166 -25.32 -9.62 5.45
CA GLN A 166 -25.42 -8.35 6.20
C GLN A 166 -24.04 -7.66 6.35
N MET A 167 -22.96 -8.43 6.26
CA MET A 167 -21.59 -7.93 6.35
C MET A 167 -21.03 -7.51 4.98
N PHE A 168 -21.23 -8.35 3.97
CA PHE A 168 -20.64 -8.21 2.63
C PHE A 168 -21.66 -7.88 1.53
N GLY A 169 -22.93 -7.74 1.88
CA GLY A 169 -23.97 -7.32 0.95
C GLY A 169 -23.70 -5.92 0.38
N SER A 170 -24.42 -5.57 -0.68
CA SER A 170 -24.23 -4.30 -1.37
C SER A 170 -24.48 -3.12 -0.44
N SER A 171 -23.47 -2.31 -0.22
CA SER A 171 -23.62 -1.03 0.48
C SER A 171 -24.59 -0.12 -0.30
N PRO A 172 -25.37 0.72 0.39
CA PRO A 172 -26.15 1.74 -0.28
C PRO A 172 -25.26 2.59 -1.18
N LYS A 173 -25.74 2.89 -2.39
CA LYS A 173 -24.99 3.75 -3.31
C LYS A 173 -24.74 5.11 -2.67
N THR A 174 -23.48 5.50 -2.62
CA THR A 174 -23.09 6.85 -2.22
C THR A 174 -23.10 7.75 -3.45
N TYR A 175 -23.87 8.83 -3.38
CA TYR A 175 -23.90 9.85 -4.42
C TYR A 175 -23.01 11.01 -3.99
N MET A 176 -21.94 11.25 -4.75
CA MET A 176 -21.07 12.41 -4.59
C MET A 176 -21.58 13.49 -5.53
N VAL A 177 -22.32 14.46 -4.98
CA VAL A 177 -22.91 15.57 -5.74
C VAL A 177 -22.07 16.81 -5.50
N ASP A 178 -21.34 17.24 -6.51
CA ASP A 178 -20.46 18.38 -6.45
C ASP A 178 -20.45 19.11 -7.79
N LYS A 179 -19.83 20.28 -7.82
CA LYS A 179 -19.71 21.11 -9.02
C LYS A 179 -18.24 21.41 -9.30
N THR A 180 -17.91 21.58 -10.55
CA THR A 180 -16.60 22.07 -10.96
C THR A 180 -16.37 23.48 -10.43
N VAL A 181 -15.28 23.68 -9.74
CA VAL A 181 -14.79 25.00 -9.30
C VAL A 181 -13.53 25.30 -10.09
N GLU A 182 -13.58 26.34 -10.90
CA GLU A 182 -12.39 26.81 -11.63
C GLU A 182 -11.42 27.47 -10.66
N ARG A 183 -10.15 27.09 -10.77
CA ARG A 183 -9.04 27.68 -10.00
C ARG A 183 -8.09 28.33 -10.98
N HIS A 184 -7.81 29.60 -10.76
CA HIS A 184 -6.86 30.35 -11.56
C HIS A 184 -5.60 30.60 -10.76
N TYR A 185 -4.47 30.29 -11.36
CA TYR A 185 -3.15 30.55 -10.80
C TYR A 185 -2.43 31.56 -11.69
N GLU A 186 -1.79 32.55 -11.05
CA GLU A 186 -0.95 33.49 -11.78
C GLU A 186 0.30 32.76 -12.31
N MET A 187 0.65 33.07 -13.56
CA MET A 187 1.90 32.56 -14.12
C MET A 187 3.10 33.14 -13.37
N PRO A 188 4.05 32.27 -12.95
CA PRO A 188 5.23 32.74 -12.25
C PRO A 188 6.06 33.66 -13.16
N LYS A 189 6.61 34.73 -12.58
CA LYS A 189 7.51 35.68 -13.26
C LYS A 189 8.93 35.39 -12.83
N TYR A 190 9.80 35.15 -13.80
CA TYR A 190 11.21 34.83 -13.56
C TYR A 190 12.11 35.98 -13.99
N GLU A 191 13.12 36.26 -13.18
CA GLU A 191 14.20 37.21 -13.48
C GLU A 191 15.47 36.39 -13.68
N LEU A 192 16.06 36.43 -14.88
CA LEU A 192 17.30 35.71 -15.20
C LEU A 192 18.47 36.05 -14.26
N SER A 193 18.51 37.29 -13.76
CA SER A 193 19.50 37.70 -12.76
C SER A 193 19.43 36.95 -11.45
N LYS A 194 18.30 36.33 -11.14
CA LYS A 194 18.06 35.56 -9.91
C LYS A 194 18.15 34.04 -10.11
N LEU A 195 18.65 33.56 -11.23
CA LEU A 195 18.74 32.14 -11.55
C LEU A 195 19.42 31.34 -10.44
N HIS A 196 20.52 31.86 -9.87
CA HIS A 196 21.22 31.19 -8.78
C HIS A 196 20.39 31.09 -7.49
N GLU A 197 19.61 32.14 -7.17
CA GLU A 197 18.69 32.15 -6.05
C GLU A 197 17.57 31.09 -6.26
N TYR A 198 16.97 31.05 -7.46
CA TYR A 198 15.96 30.07 -7.80
C TYR A 198 16.48 28.64 -7.70
N LEU A 199 17.69 28.37 -8.24
CA LEU A 199 18.33 27.08 -8.13
C LEU A 199 18.55 26.67 -6.67
N THR A 200 19.06 27.59 -5.87
CA THR A 200 19.29 27.35 -4.43
C THR A 200 17.97 27.04 -3.71
N ASN A 201 16.92 27.79 -4.00
CA ASN A 201 15.60 27.57 -3.41
C ASN A 201 15.03 26.20 -3.78
N VAL A 202 15.15 25.79 -5.07
CA VAL A 202 14.69 24.47 -5.52
C VAL A 202 15.47 23.34 -4.84
N LEU A 203 16.79 23.47 -4.71
CA LEU A 203 17.63 22.46 -4.05
C LEU A 203 17.36 22.34 -2.54
N GLN A 204 16.75 23.34 -1.93
CA GLN A 204 16.35 23.35 -0.51
C GLN A 204 14.91 22.90 -0.27
N LEU A 205 14.10 22.69 -1.32
CA LEU A 205 12.76 22.15 -1.15
C LEU A 205 12.83 20.77 -0.48
N GLU A 206 11.90 20.51 0.44
CA GLU A 206 11.84 19.24 1.14
C GLU A 206 11.76 18.04 0.18
N ALA A 207 11.04 18.18 -0.92
CA ALA A 207 10.93 17.15 -1.94
C ALA A 207 12.24 16.89 -2.71
N VAL A 208 13.15 17.86 -2.78
CA VAL A 208 14.38 17.80 -3.59
C VAL A 208 15.64 17.64 -2.74
N ALA A 209 15.65 18.21 -1.54
CA ALA A 209 16.81 18.22 -0.66
C ALA A 209 17.31 16.80 -0.30
N CYS A 210 18.61 16.69 -0.04
CA CYS A 210 19.26 15.43 0.32
C CYS A 210 18.61 14.76 1.55
N LYS A 211 18.36 13.48 1.44
CA LYS A 211 17.72 12.64 2.47
C LYS A 211 18.61 11.46 2.92
N ASP A 212 19.92 11.63 2.92
CA ASP A 212 20.87 10.57 3.29
C ASP A 212 20.53 9.93 4.64
N TRP A 213 20.10 10.73 5.59
CA TRP A 213 19.68 10.27 6.91
C TRP A 213 18.49 9.29 6.85
N LEU A 214 17.65 9.36 5.83
CA LEU A 214 16.54 8.46 5.59
C LEU A 214 16.95 7.33 4.64
N THR A 215 17.44 7.66 3.45
CA THR A 215 17.73 6.70 2.39
C THR A 215 18.82 5.68 2.74
N ASN A 216 19.72 6.02 3.67
CA ASN A 216 20.76 5.13 4.14
C ASN A 216 20.36 4.28 5.36
N LYS A 217 19.17 4.48 5.92
CA LYS A 217 18.72 3.78 7.14
C LYS A 217 17.48 2.94 6.95
N VAL A 218 16.57 3.33 6.05
CA VAL A 218 15.22 2.77 5.92
C VAL A 218 15.03 2.21 4.52
N ASP A 219 14.54 0.99 4.43
CA ASP A 219 14.06 0.32 3.21
C ASP A 219 15.00 0.38 1.99
N ARG A 220 16.29 0.49 2.25
CA ARG A 220 17.30 0.65 1.20
C ARG A 220 17.44 -0.59 0.33
N SER A 221 17.36 -1.76 0.95
CA SER A 221 17.51 -3.05 0.27
C SER A 221 16.58 -4.05 0.92
N VAL A 222 15.40 -4.25 0.34
CA VAL A 222 14.43 -5.22 0.80
C VAL A 222 14.62 -6.52 0.03
N THR A 223 14.71 -7.64 0.74
CA THR A 223 15.00 -8.98 0.23
C THR A 223 16.48 -9.23 -0.13
N GLY A 224 16.85 -10.50 -0.32
CA GLY A 224 18.23 -10.89 -0.66
C GLY A 224 18.54 -10.91 -2.15
N LYS A 225 17.56 -10.62 -3.03
CA LYS A 225 17.70 -10.74 -4.49
C LYS A 225 17.66 -9.38 -5.21
N VAL A 226 17.97 -8.31 -4.51
CA VAL A 226 18.01 -6.95 -5.09
C VAL A 226 19.12 -6.89 -6.16
N ALA A 227 18.73 -6.62 -7.39
CA ALA A 227 19.64 -6.42 -8.51
C ALA A 227 19.95 -4.94 -8.73
N ARG A 228 19.00 -4.06 -8.43
CA ARG A 228 19.17 -2.60 -8.48
C ARG A 228 18.45 -1.95 -7.30
N GLN A 229 19.19 -1.22 -6.49
CA GLN A 229 18.68 -0.41 -5.37
C GLN A 229 18.62 1.08 -5.71
N GLN A 230 18.04 1.88 -4.83
CA GLN A 230 17.94 3.32 -5.03
C GLN A 230 19.28 4.06 -5.05
N CYS A 231 20.24 3.65 -4.25
CA CYS A 231 21.56 4.29 -4.17
C CYS A 231 22.53 3.69 -5.17
N GLN A 232 23.25 4.54 -5.92
CA GLN A 232 24.14 4.17 -7.01
C GLN A 232 25.48 4.92 -6.97
N GLY A 233 26.45 4.35 -7.67
CA GLY A 233 27.80 4.94 -7.81
C GLY A 233 28.63 4.88 -6.53
N GLU A 234 29.84 5.43 -6.58
CA GLU A 234 30.79 5.44 -5.44
C GLU A 234 30.26 6.25 -4.28
N LEU A 235 29.55 7.34 -4.53
CA LEU A 235 28.98 8.21 -3.51
C LEU A 235 27.67 7.66 -2.92
N GLN A 236 27.12 6.59 -3.47
CA GLN A 236 25.86 5.98 -3.02
C GLN A 236 24.70 7.00 -2.94
N LEU A 237 24.55 7.79 -3.99
CA LEU A 237 23.46 8.76 -4.10
C LEU A 237 22.16 8.08 -4.54
N PRO A 238 20.99 8.54 -4.10
CA PRO A 238 19.68 7.96 -4.45
C PRO A 238 19.25 8.40 -5.87
N LEU A 239 19.91 7.87 -6.88
CA LEU A 239 19.76 8.27 -8.28
C LEU A 239 18.97 7.27 -9.13
N SER A 240 18.63 6.09 -8.61
CA SER A 240 17.86 5.10 -9.37
C SER A 240 16.38 5.45 -9.38
N ASP A 241 15.81 5.54 -10.57
CA ASP A 241 14.38 5.82 -10.78
C ASP A 241 13.53 4.55 -10.67
N CYS A 242 14.12 3.37 -10.80
CA CYS A 242 13.44 2.08 -10.60
C CYS A 242 14.22 1.15 -9.68
N GLY A 243 13.49 0.33 -8.91
CA GLY A 243 14.01 -0.80 -8.17
C GLY A 243 13.91 -2.08 -8.99
N VAL A 244 14.92 -2.96 -8.89
CA VAL A 244 14.93 -4.24 -9.60
C VAL A 244 15.28 -5.38 -8.66
N VAL A 245 14.46 -6.42 -8.69
CA VAL A 245 14.64 -7.67 -7.92
C VAL A 245 14.75 -8.84 -8.89
N ALA A 246 15.78 -9.67 -8.72
CA ALA A 246 15.92 -10.92 -9.48
C ALA A 246 14.91 -11.98 -8.99
N LEU A 247 14.41 -12.83 -9.86
CA LEU A 247 13.53 -13.93 -9.48
C LEU A 247 14.29 -15.02 -8.70
N ASP A 248 15.53 -15.27 -9.07
CA ASP A 248 16.40 -16.27 -8.42
C ASP A 248 17.87 -15.80 -8.37
N TYR A 249 18.76 -16.63 -7.83
CA TYR A 249 20.20 -16.33 -7.69
C TYR A 249 21.05 -16.74 -8.90
N ARG A 250 20.49 -17.36 -9.92
CA ARG A 250 21.23 -17.95 -11.05
C ARG A 250 20.76 -17.45 -12.41
N GLY A 251 19.47 -17.14 -12.51
CA GLY A 251 18.84 -16.65 -13.73
C GLY A 251 19.11 -15.16 -13.97
N GLU A 252 18.56 -14.68 -15.07
CA GLU A 252 18.68 -13.30 -15.51
C GLU A 252 17.36 -12.53 -15.39
N LYS A 253 16.24 -13.25 -15.26
CA LYS A 253 14.91 -12.65 -15.13
C LYS A 253 14.70 -11.93 -13.81
N GLY A 254 13.87 -10.89 -13.83
CA GLY A 254 13.54 -10.11 -12.66
C GLY A 254 12.21 -9.39 -12.77
N ILE A 255 11.94 -8.57 -11.76
CA ILE A 255 10.82 -7.63 -11.73
C ILE A 255 11.41 -6.24 -11.50
N ALA A 256 11.00 -5.28 -12.32
CA ALA A 256 11.25 -3.87 -12.08
C ALA A 256 10.00 -3.19 -11.51
N THR A 257 10.22 -2.23 -10.64
CA THR A 257 9.15 -1.38 -10.07
C THR A 257 9.59 0.08 -10.05
N SER A 258 8.62 0.96 -10.26
CA SER A 258 8.81 2.41 -10.19
C SER A 258 7.58 3.10 -9.60
N ILE A 259 7.72 4.37 -9.28
CA ILE A 259 6.64 5.22 -8.75
C ILE A 259 6.60 6.51 -9.54
N GLY A 260 5.39 7.04 -9.73
CA GLY A 260 5.15 8.39 -10.24
C GLY A 260 4.05 9.10 -9.48
N HIS A 261 4.20 10.42 -9.28
CA HIS A 261 3.19 11.26 -8.67
C HIS A 261 3.45 12.75 -9.00
N ALA A 262 2.39 13.53 -9.15
CA ALA A 262 2.49 14.94 -9.56
C ALA A 262 1.50 15.82 -8.77
N PRO A 263 1.64 15.97 -7.44
CA PRO A 263 0.67 16.70 -6.62
C PRO A 263 0.60 18.19 -6.95
N GLN A 264 1.71 18.82 -7.35
CA GLN A 264 1.73 20.23 -7.72
C GLN A 264 0.95 20.47 -9.02
N ALA A 265 1.15 19.62 -10.04
CA ALA A 265 0.38 19.70 -11.27
C ALA A 265 -1.10 19.39 -11.02
N ALA A 266 -1.41 18.38 -10.18
CA ALA A 266 -2.78 18.02 -9.82
C ALA A 266 -3.50 19.14 -9.06
N LEU A 267 -2.78 19.98 -8.30
CA LEU A 267 -3.35 21.13 -7.64
C LEU A 267 -3.87 22.16 -8.65
N ALA A 268 -3.12 22.39 -9.71
CA ALA A 268 -3.52 23.29 -10.82
C ALA A 268 -4.57 22.65 -11.71
N ASP A 269 -4.28 21.46 -12.22
CA ASP A 269 -5.15 20.68 -13.12
C ASP A 269 -5.14 19.20 -12.73
N PRO A 270 -6.27 18.66 -12.24
CA PRO A 270 -6.35 17.27 -11.79
C PRO A 270 -6.17 16.25 -12.92
N ALA A 271 -6.58 16.59 -14.16
CA ALA A 271 -6.37 15.72 -15.32
C ALA A 271 -4.88 15.66 -15.69
N ALA A 272 -4.22 16.80 -15.82
CA ALA A 272 -2.80 16.87 -16.11
C ALA A 272 -1.96 16.18 -15.03
N GLY A 273 -2.25 16.42 -13.75
CA GLY A 273 -1.56 15.76 -12.63
C GLY A 273 -1.66 14.24 -12.67
N SER A 274 -2.83 13.69 -13.02
CA SER A 274 -3.02 12.25 -13.11
C SER A 274 -2.27 11.63 -14.29
N ILE A 275 -2.28 12.29 -15.46
CA ILE A 275 -1.52 11.85 -16.63
C ILE A 275 -0.01 11.91 -16.34
N LEU A 276 0.46 12.99 -15.71
CA LEU A 276 1.87 13.13 -15.33
C LEU A 276 2.31 12.06 -14.33
N SER A 277 1.45 11.68 -13.36
CA SER A 277 1.77 10.61 -12.42
C SER A 277 1.98 9.27 -13.12
N VAL A 278 1.15 8.92 -14.11
CA VAL A 278 1.37 7.73 -14.94
C VAL A 278 2.64 7.88 -15.79
N SER A 279 2.82 9.01 -16.42
CA SER A 279 3.98 9.28 -17.29
C SER A 279 5.29 9.17 -16.52
N GLU A 280 5.36 9.72 -15.29
CA GLU A 280 6.54 9.62 -14.44
C GLU A 280 6.82 8.15 -14.07
N ALA A 281 5.80 7.39 -13.64
CA ALA A 281 6.00 5.98 -13.33
C ALA A 281 6.55 5.19 -14.54
N LEU A 282 6.05 5.44 -15.75
CA LEU A 282 6.51 4.77 -16.96
C LEU A 282 7.91 5.22 -17.39
N THR A 283 8.21 6.51 -17.33
CA THR A 283 9.55 7.03 -17.68
C THR A 283 10.62 6.62 -16.69
N ASN A 284 10.27 6.44 -15.41
CA ASN A 284 11.15 5.87 -14.40
C ASN A 284 11.43 4.37 -14.66
N LEU A 285 10.50 3.66 -15.31
CA LEU A 285 10.65 2.24 -15.60
C LEU A 285 11.41 1.94 -16.90
N VAL A 286 11.50 2.90 -17.81
CA VAL A 286 12.09 2.73 -19.15
C VAL A 286 13.57 2.26 -19.13
N TRP A 287 14.26 2.43 -18.03
CA TRP A 287 15.65 2.01 -17.81
C TRP A 287 15.83 0.51 -17.61
N ALA A 288 14.72 -0.23 -17.46
CA ALA A 288 14.71 -1.69 -17.33
C ALA A 288 14.22 -2.34 -18.64
N PRO A 289 14.90 -3.41 -19.12
CA PRO A 289 14.51 -4.09 -20.35
C PRO A 289 13.29 -4.99 -20.11
N MET A 290 12.10 -4.41 -20.23
CA MET A 290 10.83 -5.11 -20.03
C MET A 290 10.70 -6.29 -21.00
N ALA A 291 10.20 -7.44 -20.50
CA ALA A 291 10.19 -8.70 -21.23
C ALA A 291 9.37 -8.64 -22.52
N GLU A 292 8.21 -7.98 -22.49
CA GLU A 292 7.31 -7.80 -23.63
C GLU A 292 7.00 -6.31 -23.88
N GLY A 293 7.95 -5.43 -23.54
CA GLY A 293 7.76 -4.00 -23.65
C GLY A 293 6.64 -3.50 -22.72
N MET A 294 5.75 -2.67 -23.24
CA MET A 294 4.64 -2.11 -22.45
C MET A 294 3.62 -3.19 -22.02
N ASP A 295 3.50 -4.28 -22.75
CA ASP A 295 2.56 -5.37 -22.42
C ASP A 295 2.94 -6.11 -21.13
N SER A 296 4.21 -6.00 -20.69
CA SER A 296 4.67 -6.54 -19.40
C SER A 296 4.33 -5.65 -18.20
N ILE A 297 3.80 -4.44 -18.42
CA ILE A 297 3.61 -3.44 -17.35
C ILE A 297 2.19 -3.49 -16.84
N SER A 298 2.06 -3.53 -15.50
CA SER A 298 0.81 -3.31 -14.78
C SER A 298 0.97 -2.15 -13.81
N LEU A 299 -0.10 -1.41 -13.59
CA LEU A 299 -0.13 -0.26 -12.70
C LEU A 299 -1.00 -0.52 -11.47
N SER A 300 -0.65 0.14 -10.37
CA SER A 300 -1.51 0.29 -9.20
C SER A 300 -1.69 1.78 -8.91
N ALA A 301 -2.94 2.23 -8.74
CA ALA A 301 -3.27 3.63 -8.51
C ALA A 301 -3.78 3.86 -7.07
N ASN A 302 -3.03 4.62 -6.28
CA ASN A 302 -3.42 4.99 -4.92
C ASN A 302 -3.86 6.46 -4.90
N TRP A 303 -5.16 6.68 -4.72
CA TRP A 303 -5.78 8.00 -4.71
C TRP A 303 -5.78 8.58 -3.30
N MET A 304 -5.22 9.77 -3.14
CA MET A 304 -5.18 10.51 -1.90
C MET A 304 -5.86 11.87 -2.13
N TRP A 305 -7.10 12.02 -1.65
CA TRP A 305 -7.93 13.16 -2.02
C TRP A 305 -8.68 13.73 -0.82
N PRO A 306 -8.80 15.06 -0.68
CA PRO A 306 -9.54 15.69 0.41
C PRO A 306 -11.03 15.86 0.06
N CYS A 307 -11.68 14.81 -0.43
CA CYS A 307 -13.10 14.82 -0.76
C CYS A 307 -13.95 15.28 0.42
N ARG A 308 -15.04 16.00 0.15
CA ARG A 308 -15.96 16.55 1.17
C ARG A 308 -15.31 17.56 2.13
N SER A 309 -14.05 17.86 1.96
CA SER A 309 -13.33 18.85 2.78
C SER A 309 -13.35 20.24 2.16
N GLN A 310 -13.52 20.31 0.84
CA GLN A 310 -13.60 21.55 0.07
C GLN A 310 -14.59 21.39 -1.09
N GLU A 311 -15.24 22.46 -1.44
CA GLU A 311 -16.13 22.54 -2.62
C GLU A 311 -15.31 22.29 -3.90
N GLY A 312 -15.84 21.46 -4.78
CA GLY A 312 -15.23 21.09 -6.06
C GLY A 312 -14.24 19.91 -6.00
N GLU A 313 -13.86 19.40 -4.83
CA GLU A 313 -12.85 18.33 -4.75
C GLU A 313 -13.40 16.97 -5.21
N ASP A 314 -14.67 16.68 -5.01
CA ASP A 314 -15.28 15.44 -5.53
C ASP A 314 -15.33 15.48 -7.08
N ALA A 315 -15.65 16.64 -7.67
CA ALA A 315 -15.63 16.83 -9.13
C ALA A 315 -14.20 16.74 -9.69
N ARG A 316 -13.21 17.26 -8.98
CA ARG A 316 -11.79 17.19 -9.35
C ARG A 316 -11.28 15.74 -9.30
N LEU A 317 -11.66 14.96 -8.28
CA LEU A 317 -11.34 13.53 -8.22
C LEU A 317 -11.91 12.78 -9.43
N TYR A 318 -13.17 13.02 -9.79
CA TYR A 318 -13.77 12.40 -10.97
C TYR A 318 -12.98 12.73 -12.25
N THR A 319 -12.62 14.00 -12.42
CA THR A 319 -11.82 14.46 -13.59
C THR A 319 -10.46 13.77 -13.63
N ALA A 320 -9.79 13.66 -12.49
CA ALA A 320 -8.50 13.00 -12.34
C ALA A 320 -8.57 11.51 -12.69
N VAL A 321 -9.55 10.79 -12.13
CA VAL A 321 -9.75 9.35 -12.38
C VAL A 321 -10.07 9.11 -13.85
N LYS A 322 -10.94 9.93 -14.45
CA LYS A 322 -11.30 9.81 -15.85
C LYS A 322 -10.09 10.00 -16.76
N ALA A 323 -9.28 11.04 -16.52
CA ALA A 323 -8.10 11.32 -17.31
C ALA A 323 -7.06 10.19 -17.23
N LEU A 324 -6.81 9.65 -16.04
CA LEU A 324 -5.94 8.49 -15.87
C LEU A 324 -6.46 7.28 -16.62
N SER A 325 -7.75 6.99 -16.48
CA SER A 325 -8.39 5.85 -17.16
C SER A 325 -8.28 5.97 -18.69
N ASP A 326 -8.64 7.13 -19.23
CA ASP A 326 -8.57 7.37 -20.68
C ASP A 326 -7.13 7.23 -21.20
N PHE A 327 -6.16 7.75 -20.46
CA PHE A 327 -4.74 7.66 -20.81
C PHE A 327 -4.22 6.22 -20.77
N CYS A 328 -4.51 5.47 -19.69
CA CYS A 328 -4.13 4.07 -19.59
C CYS A 328 -4.79 3.20 -20.67
N CYS A 329 -6.04 3.45 -21.02
CA CYS A 329 -6.72 2.79 -22.13
C CYS A 329 -6.04 3.09 -23.48
N ALA A 330 -5.66 4.35 -23.70
CA ALA A 330 -4.92 4.73 -24.94
C ALA A 330 -3.55 4.06 -25.05
N LEU A 331 -2.88 3.85 -23.92
CA LEU A 331 -1.61 3.11 -23.83
C LEU A 331 -1.76 1.59 -23.79
N GLN A 332 -2.99 1.08 -23.64
CA GLN A 332 -3.29 -0.35 -23.45
C GLN A 332 -2.62 -0.96 -22.22
N ILE A 333 -2.42 -0.17 -21.17
CA ILE A 333 -1.85 -0.63 -19.89
C ILE A 333 -2.98 -0.84 -18.88
N ASN A 334 -2.97 -1.98 -18.19
CA ASN A 334 -3.97 -2.29 -17.18
C ASN A 334 -3.67 -1.66 -15.82
N VAL A 335 -4.74 -1.37 -15.07
CA VAL A 335 -4.69 -0.93 -13.68
C VAL A 335 -5.52 -1.92 -12.84
N PRO A 336 -4.98 -3.12 -12.54
CA PRO A 336 -5.74 -4.19 -11.91
C PRO A 336 -6.05 -3.92 -10.43
N THR A 337 -5.33 -3.02 -9.79
CA THR A 337 -5.47 -2.75 -8.37
C THR A 337 -5.25 -1.28 -8.05
N GLY A 338 -5.77 -0.88 -6.91
CA GLY A 338 -5.61 0.46 -6.38
C GLY A 338 -6.37 0.60 -5.07
N LYS A 339 -6.26 1.76 -4.46
CA LYS A 339 -7.04 2.14 -3.28
C LYS A 339 -7.25 3.64 -3.23
N ASP A 340 -8.09 4.09 -2.31
CA ASP A 340 -8.34 5.50 -2.06
C ASP A 340 -8.25 5.85 -0.57
N SER A 341 -7.93 7.12 -0.31
CA SER A 341 -8.04 7.78 0.99
C SER A 341 -8.64 9.16 0.73
N LEU A 342 -9.95 9.30 1.03
CA LEU A 342 -10.73 10.46 0.61
C LEU A 342 -10.91 11.53 1.71
N SER A 343 -10.18 11.40 2.81
CA SER A 343 -10.25 12.32 3.96
C SER A 343 -8.88 12.97 4.29
N MET A 344 -8.09 13.27 3.26
CA MET A 344 -6.71 13.75 3.42
C MET A 344 -6.64 15.16 4.01
N THR A 345 -6.86 15.25 5.31
CA THR A 345 -6.91 16.50 6.07
C THR A 345 -6.30 16.30 7.45
N GLN A 346 -5.44 17.23 7.86
CA GLN A 346 -4.90 17.33 9.23
C GLN A 346 -5.60 18.44 9.99
N LYS A 347 -6.12 18.14 11.17
CA LYS A 347 -6.68 19.12 12.10
C LYS A 347 -5.76 19.24 13.31
N TYR A 348 -5.44 20.46 13.69
CA TYR A 348 -4.60 20.76 14.84
C TYR A 348 -5.42 21.21 16.06
N PRO A 349 -4.91 21.03 17.30
CA PRO A 349 -5.62 21.42 18.53
C PRO A 349 -5.93 22.93 18.62
N ASN A 350 -5.17 23.77 17.94
CA ASN A 350 -5.39 25.22 17.85
C ASN A 350 -6.53 25.63 16.90
N GLY A 351 -7.22 24.64 16.28
CA GLY A 351 -8.28 24.88 15.30
C GLY A 351 -7.80 25.03 13.85
N GLU A 352 -6.50 25.04 13.64
CA GLU A 352 -5.92 25.07 12.30
C GLU A 352 -6.22 23.76 11.53
N LYS A 353 -6.45 23.90 10.23
CA LYS A 353 -6.72 22.77 9.32
C LYS A 353 -5.80 22.87 8.10
N VAL A 354 -5.04 21.83 7.86
CA VAL A 354 -4.25 21.68 6.64
C VAL A 354 -4.90 20.61 5.76
N ILE A 355 -5.16 20.97 4.51
CA ILE A 355 -5.77 20.10 3.51
C ILE A 355 -4.69 19.68 2.52
N SER A 356 -4.53 18.39 2.33
CA SER A 356 -3.61 17.84 1.35
C SER A 356 -4.06 18.18 -0.08
N PRO A 357 -3.16 18.47 -1.02
CA PRO A 357 -3.54 18.49 -2.42
C PRO A 357 -4.05 17.11 -2.86
N GLY A 358 -5.10 17.09 -3.67
CA GLY A 358 -5.55 15.85 -4.32
C GLY A 358 -4.47 15.33 -5.25
N THR A 359 -4.12 14.05 -5.13
CA THR A 359 -3.11 13.41 -5.98
C THR A 359 -3.39 11.92 -6.16
N VAL A 360 -2.76 11.33 -7.16
CA VAL A 360 -2.63 9.88 -7.32
C VAL A 360 -1.15 9.50 -7.25
N ILE A 361 -0.83 8.45 -6.51
CA ILE A 361 0.47 7.80 -6.55
C ILE A 361 0.32 6.55 -7.41
N VAL A 362 1.03 6.51 -8.52
CA VAL A 362 1.02 5.39 -9.46
C VAL A 362 2.26 4.54 -9.24
N SER A 363 2.08 3.28 -8.91
CA SER A 363 3.16 2.30 -8.92
C SER A 363 3.10 1.53 -10.24
N ALA A 364 4.21 1.43 -10.95
CA ALA A 364 4.35 0.60 -12.13
C ALA A 364 5.25 -0.59 -11.82
N GLY A 365 4.94 -1.74 -12.39
CA GLY A 365 5.76 -2.93 -12.24
C GLY A 365 5.58 -3.90 -13.37
N GLY A 366 6.63 -4.70 -13.64
CA GLY A 366 6.57 -5.70 -14.68
C GLY A 366 7.79 -6.60 -14.73
N GLU A 367 7.64 -7.72 -15.44
CA GLU A 367 8.73 -8.67 -15.69
C GLU A 367 9.76 -8.07 -16.64
N LEU A 368 11.04 -8.26 -16.33
CA LEU A 368 12.13 -7.93 -17.21
C LEU A 368 12.95 -9.16 -17.60
N SER A 369 13.50 -9.10 -18.79
CA SER A 369 14.20 -10.23 -19.41
C SER A 369 15.59 -10.46 -18.86
N ASP A 370 16.28 -9.39 -18.40
CA ASP A 370 17.66 -9.48 -17.92
C ASP A 370 17.98 -8.36 -16.93
N VAL A 371 18.14 -8.74 -15.66
CA VAL A 371 18.46 -7.80 -14.56
C VAL A 371 19.84 -7.13 -14.72
N LYS A 372 20.73 -7.71 -15.53
CA LYS A 372 22.08 -7.16 -15.77
C LYS A 372 22.08 -6.02 -16.79
N LYS A 373 21.02 -5.93 -17.60
CA LYS A 373 20.88 -4.90 -18.67
C LYS A 373 20.14 -3.65 -18.21
N VAL A 374 19.81 -3.54 -16.94
CA VAL A 374 19.21 -2.33 -16.38
C VAL A 374 20.22 -1.18 -16.46
N VAL A 375 19.81 -0.07 -17.08
CA VAL A 375 20.66 1.11 -17.24
C VAL A 375 20.93 1.75 -15.89
N SER A 376 22.19 2.10 -15.65
CA SER A 376 22.61 2.81 -14.44
C SER A 376 22.59 4.31 -14.66
N PRO A 377 22.18 5.12 -13.67
CA PRO A 377 22.29 6.58 -13.74
C PRO A 377 23.73 7.09 -13.55
N VAL A 378 24.67 6.18 -13.33
CA VAL A 378 26.09 6.52 -13.18
C VAL A 378 26.74 6.60 -14.57
N LEU A 379 27.28 7.76 -14.90
CA LEU A 379 28.00 7.98 -16.15
C LEU A 379 29.26 7.10 -16.18
N ASP A 380 29.56 6.55 -17.35
CA ASP A 380 30.85 5.91 -17.57
C ASP A 380 31.96 7.00 -17.71
N ASN A 381 33.19 6.64 -17.43
CA ASN A 381 34.34 7.56 -17.55
C ASN A 381 34.85 7.65 -19.01
N ASN A 382 34.00 7.42 -19.99
CA ASN A 382 34.38 7.47 -21.41
C ASN A 382 33.96 8.80 -22.01
N GLU A 383 34.92 9.68 -22.26
CA GLU A 383 34.70 11.02 -22.87
C GLU A 383 34.02 10.98 -24.25
N LYS A 384 33.98 9.81 -24.91
CA LYS A 384 33.33 9.61 -26.20
C LYS A 384 31.87 9.18 -26.10
N THR A 385 31.37 8.89 -24.90
CA THR A 385 29.95 8.55 -24.71
C THR A 385 29.10 9.78 -24.97
N PRO A 386 28.21 9.77 -25.96
CA PRO A 386 27.36 10.92 -26.25
C PRO A 386 26.27 11.07 -25.17
N LEU A 387 25.99 12.30 -24.80
CA LEU A 387 24.84 12.69 -24.01
C LEU A 387 23.73 13.22 -24.94
N TYR A 388 22.54 12.67 -24.80
CA TYR A 388 21.37 13.11 -25.55
C TYR A 388 20.42 13.83 -24.64
N HIS A 389 19.94 14.99 -25.06
CA HIS A 389 18.80 15.67 -24.43
C HIS A 389 17.57 15.47 -25.31
N ILE A 390 16.50 14.95 -24.75
CA ILE A 390 15.23 14.82 -25.44
C ILE A 390 14.30 15.89 -24.86
N ASP A 391 13.95 16.84 -25.71
CA ASP A 391 13.04 17.93 -25.36
C ASP A 391 11.62 17.59 -25.81
N PHE A 392 10.70 17.55 -24.88
CA PHE A 392 9.28 17.30 -25.13
C PHE A 392 8.46 18.60 -25.16
N SER A 393 9.11 19.75 -25.08
CA SER A 393 8.43 21.03 -25.30
C SER A 393 7.95 21.15 -26.75
N PHE A 394 6.75 21.66 -26.91
CA PHE A 394 6.18 21.97 -28.20
C PHE A 394 6.19 23.50 -28.35
N ASP A 395 6.64 23.99 -29.50
CA ASP A 395 6.48 25.39 -29.80
C ASP A 395 4.98 25.72 -29.83
N GLU A 396 4.59 26.74 -29.08
CA GLU A 396 3.27 27.32 -29.21
C GLU A 396 3.19 27.96 -30.62
N GLN A 397 2.41 27.36 -31.52
CA GLN A 397 2.02 27.96 -32.79
C GLN A 397 0.74 28.77 -32.64
#